data_8d5072d058d93a2accf0150f03b7e819
#
_entry.id   8d5072d058d93a2accf0150f03b7e819
#
_cell.length_a   1.000
_cell.length_b   1.000
_cell.length_c   1.000
_cell.angle_alpha   90.00
_cell.angle_beta   90.00
_cell.angle_gamma   90.00
#
_symmetry.space_group_name_H-M   'P 1'
#
loop_
_entity.id
_entity.type
_entity.pdbx_description
1 polymer ?
#
loop_
_entity_poly.entity_id
_entity_poly.type
_entity_poly.pdbx_seq_one_letter_code
_entity_poly.pdbx_strand_id
1 'polypeptide(L)'
;MENKIFIAETERLILRRYKKEDVQDLFEYLSDKEVVRYEPYKPQTFDETEKSLEWRIGTAEMIAVELKNSHKMIGNVYMGKRDFEALEMGYVFNRNYWGCGYAAESCKALIEQAFSNGVHRIYAECDPNNKSSWKLLEALGFQREAHFRKNVYFWKDEAERPIWKDTYVYAKLNDNT
;
A
#
# COMPACT_ATOMS: atom_id res chain seq x y z
N MET A 1 4.28 22.93 -2.86
CA MET A 1 5.10 21.75 -3.24
C MET A 1 4.47 21.13 -4.47
N GLU A 2 5.22 21.05 -5.58
CA GLU A 2 4.77 20.36 -6.78
C GLU A 2 4.41 18.92 -6.44
N ASN A 3 3.40 18.38 -7.10
CA ASN A 3 2.99 16.99 -7.00
C ASN A 3 4.11 16.11 -7.56
N LYS A 4 5.09 15.74 -6.72
CA LYS A 4 6.16 14.84 -7.12
C LYS A 4 5.53 13.47 -7.43
N ILE A 5 5.54 13.11 -8.69
CA ILE A 5 5.01 11.83 -9.17
C ILE A 5 6.03 10.75 -8.83
N PHE A 6 5.60 9.77 -8.05
CA PHE A 6 6.43 8.58 -7.77
C PHE A 6 6.35 7.65 -8.98
N ILE A 7 7.41 7.64 -9.78
CA ILE A 7 7.60 6.72 -10.90
C ILE A 7 9.03 6.23 -10.82
N ALA A 8 9.22 4.93 -10.83
CA ALA A 8 10.55 4.31 -10.76
C ALA A 8 10.58 2.99 -11.54
N GLU A 9 11.75 2.58 -11.93
CA GLU A 9 12.01 1.24 -12.42
C GLU A 9 13.01 0.54 -11.50
N THR A 10 12.79 -0.73 -11.27
CA THR A 10 13.69 -1.61 -10.53
C THR A 10 14.23 -2.70 -11.46
N GLU A 11 14.88 -3.70 -10.92
CA GLU A 11 15.33 -4.85 -11.73
C GLU A 11 14.18 -5.56 -12.43
N ARG A 12 13.08 -5.81 -11.70
CA ARG A 12 11.95 -6.64 -12.18
C ARG A 12 10.65 -5.87 -12.41
N LEU A 13 10.54 -4.61 -11.91
CA LEU A 13 9.29 -3.89 -11.80
C LEU A 13 9.33 -2.53 -12.51
N ILE A 14 8.15 -2.10 -12.97
CA ILE A 14 7.83 -0.73 -13.37
C ILE A 14 6.83 -0.18 -12.36
N LEU A 15 7.19 0.89 -11.68
CA LEU A 15 6.35 1.61 -10.73
C LEU A 15 5.79 2.83 -11.47
N ARG A 16 4.48 2.86 -11.73
CA ARG A 16 3.86 3.82 -12.64
C ARG A 16 2.49 4.30 -12.18
N ARG A 17 1.98 5.29 -12.91
CA ARG A 17 0.58 5.70 -12.78
C ARG A 17 -0.35 4.60 -13.29
N TYR A 18 -1.57 4.58 -12.73
CA TYR A 18 -2.63 3.73 -13.23
C TYR A 18 -3.08 4.15 -14.62
N LYS A 19 -3.55 3.20 -15.42
CA LYS A 19 -4.16 3.37 -16.74
C LYS A 19 -5.46 2.57 -16.82
N LYS A 20 -6.32 2.89 -17.77
CA LYS A 20 -7.65 2.26 -17.88
C LYS A 20 -7.58 0.74 -18.08
N GLU A 21 -6.56 0.28 -18.76
CA GLU A 21 -6.33 -1.15 -19.06
C GLU A 21 -6.01 -1.98 -17.81
N ASP A 22 -5.70 -1.34 -16.67
CA ASP A 22 -5.38 -2.05 -15.43
C ASP A 22 -6.59 -2.66 -14.72
N VAL A 23 -7.82 -2.42 -15.20
CA VAL A 23 -9.05 -2.82 -14.49
C VAL A 23 -9.10 -4.32 -14.19
N GLN A 24 -8.72 -5.16 -15.16
CA GLN A 24 -8.78 -6.62 -15.02
C GLN A 24 -7.75 -7.11 -13.98
N ASP A 25 -6.53 -6.59 -14.04
CA ASP A 25 -5.49 -6.93 -13.08
C ASP A 25 -5.83 -6.43 -11.67
N LEU A 26 -6.42 -5.23 -11.57
CA LEU A 26 -6.89 -4.66 -10.31
C LEU A 26 -8.01 -5.50 -9.70
N PHE A 27 -9.00 -5.91 -10.51
CA PHE A 27 -10.10 -6.75 -10.08
C PHE A 27 -9.62 -8.11 -9.55
N GLU A 28 -8.63 -8.72 -10.21
CA GLU A 28 -8.10 -10.03 -9.82
C GLU A 28 -7.68 -10.06 -8.34
N TYR A 29 -7.06 -8.99 -7.81
CA TYR A 29 -6.63 -9.01 -6.43
C TYR A 29 -7.56 -8.26 -5.47
N LEU A 30 -8.30 -7.24 -5.89
CA LEU A 30 -9.26 -6.57 -5.01
C LEU A 30 -10.55 -7.40 -4.77
N SER A 31 -10.86 -8.37 -5.61
CA SER A 31 -11.94 -9.33 -5.40
C SER A 31 -11.54 -10.54 -4.53
N ASP A 32 -10.25 -10.73 -4.27
CA ASP A 32 -9.77 -11.84 -3.45
C ASP A 32 -9.90 -11.53 -1.95
N LYS A 33 -10.75 -12.27 -1.25
CA LYS A 33 -11.00 -12.11 0.19
C LYS A 33 -9.75 -12.24 1.08
N GLU A 34 -8.76 -13.03 0.66
CA GLU A 34 -7.52 -13.18 1.42
C GLU A 34 -6.60 -11.97 1.25
N VAL A 35 -6.61 -11.35 0.07
CA VAL A 35 -5.86 -10.13 -0.20
C VAL A 35 -6.40 -8.96 0.60
N VAL A 36 -7.72 -8.77 0.61
CA VAL A 36 -8.35 -7.63 1.29
C VAL A 36 -8.72 -7.90 2.75
N ARG A 37 -8.31 -9.02 3.31
CA ARG A 37 -8.68 -9.48 4.67
C ARG A 37 -8.43 -8.45 5.77
N TYR A 38 -7.38 -7.64 5.64
CA TYR A 38 -7.00 -6.63 6.62
C TYR A 38 -7.31 -5.21 6.18
N GLU A 39 -7.87 -5.05 4.97
CA GLU A 39 -8.21 -3.76 4.40
C GLU A 39 -9.55 -3.23 4.95
N PRO A 40 -9.78 -1.91 4.92
CA PRO A 40 -11.03 -1.30 5.39
C PRO A 40 -12.20 -1.43 4.40
N TYR A 41 -12.07 -2.34 3.42
CA TYR A 41 -13.09 -2.61 2.41
C TYR A 41 -13.24 -4.12 2.18
N LYS A 42 -14.40 -4.52 1.67
CA LYS A 42 -14.73 -5.91 1.32
C LYS A 42 -14.16 -6.26 -0.06
N PRO A 43 -14.10 -7.56 -0.42
CA PRO A 43 -13.83 -7.96 -1.79
C PRO A 43 -14.73 -7.19 -2.75
N GLN A 44 -14.13 -6.56 -3.76
CA GLN A 44 -14.85 -5.69 -4.69
C GLN A 44 -15.52 -6.51 -5.81
N THR A 45 -16.69 -6.06 -6.24
CA THR A 45 -17.27 -6.44 -7.53
C THR A 45 -16.49 -5.76 -8.66
N PHE A 46 -16.74 -6.17 -9.91
CA PHE A 46 -16.09 -5.54 -11.06
C PHE A 46 -16.45 -4.05 -11.19
N ASP A 47 -17.74 -3.71 -11.03
CA ASP A 47 -18.21 -2.31 -11.07
C ASP A 47 -17.60 -1.44 -9.97
N GLU A 48 -17.40 -1.98 -8.78
CA GLU A 48 -16.69 -1.29 -7.68
C GLU A 48 -15.22 -1.08 -8.02
N THR A 49 -14.60 -2.06 -8.68
CA THR A 49 -13.21 -1.98 -9.12
C THR A 49 -13.03 -0.92 -10.22
N GLU A 50 -13.96 -0.80 -11.17
CA GLU A 50 -13.93 0.27 -12.18
C GLU A 50 -13.94 1.65 -11.52
N LYS A 51 -14.84 1.88 -10.57
CA LYS A 51 -14.89 3.14 -9.79
C LYS A 51 -13.62 3.39 -8.98
N SER A 52 -13.09 2.34 -8.36
CA SER A 52 -11.82 2.38 -7.64
C SER A 52 -10.65 2.74 -8.58
N LEU A 53 -10.64 2.20 -9.79
CA LEU A 53 -9.63 2.52 -10.81
C LEU A 53 -9.71 3.97 -11.26
N GLU A 54 -10.89 4.51 -11.52
CA GLU A 54 -11.08 5.92 -11.90
C GLU A 54 -10.47 6.86 -10.84
N TRP A 55 -10.75 6.60 -9.55
CA TRP A 55 -10.13 7.35 -8.46
C TRP A 55 -8.60 7.20 -8.46
N ARG A 56 -8.06 5.98 -8.64
CA ARG A 56 -6.62 5.70 -8.67
C ARG A 56 -5.91 6.41 -9.83
N ILE A 57 -6.54 6.51 -10.99
CA ILE A 57 -6.03 7.28 -12.14
C ILE A 57 -5.96 8.78 -11.79
N GLY A 58 -6.94 9.29 -11.06
CA GLY A 58 -7.04 10.70 -10.67
C GLY A 58 -6.07 11.16 -9.59
N THR A 59 -5.43 10.25 -8.84
CA THR A 59 -4.51 10.60 -7.76
C THR A 59 -3.05 10.27 -8.07
N ALA A 60 -2.12 11.11 -7.60
CA ALA A 60 -0.69 10.85 -7.70
C ALA A 60 -0.17 9.92 -6.58
N GLU A 61 -0.99 9.65 -5.57
CA GLU A 61 -0.59 8.91 -4.36
C GLU A 61 -0.66 7.39 -4.54
N MET A 62 -1.39 6.92 -5.57
CA MET A 62 -1.50 5.50 -5.88
C MET A 62 -0.57 5.11 -7.02
N ILE A 63 0.35 4.19 -6.76
CA ILE A 63 1.36 3.71 -7.69
C ILE A 63 1.06 2.27 -8.06
N ALA A 64 0.84 1.99 -9.33
CA ALA A 64 0.70 0.63 -9.87
C ALA A 64 2.07 -0.03 -9.95
N VAL A 65 2.13 -1.31 -9.58
CA VAL A 65 3.33 -2.14 -9.66
C VAL A 65 3.15 -3.15 -10.79
N GLU A 66 3.93 -2.99 -11.86
CA GLU A 66 3.88 -3.81 -13.07
C GLU A 66 5.14 -4.67 -13.20
N LEU A 67 4.99 -5.92 -13.60
CA LEU A 67 6.10 -6.80 -13.97
C LEU A 67 6.66 -6.41 -15.33
N LYS A 68 7.99 -6.21 -15.44
CA LYS A 68 8.66 -5.90 -16.71
C LYS A 68 8.51 -6.98 -17.78
N ASN A 69 8.53 -8.24 -17.38
CA ASN A 69 8.55 -9.37 -18.31
C ASN A 69 7.19 -9.69 -18.93
N SER A 70 6.09 -9.36 -18.26
CA SER A 70 4.73 -9.72 -18.71
C SER A 70 3.81 -8.53 -18.88
N HIS A 71 4.23 -7.34 -18.43
CA HIS A 71 3.41 -6.13 -18.36
C HIS A 71 2.13 -6.29 -17.53
N LYS A 72 2.07 -7.32 -16.67
CA LYS A 72 0.97 -7.54 -15.73
C LYS A 72 1.12 -6.65 -14.51
N MET A 73 0.06 -5.95 -14.14
CA MET A 73 -0.01 -5.23 -12.87
C MET A 73 -0.31 -6.22 -11.73
N ILE A 74 0.59 -6.31 -10.77
CA ILE A 74 0.55 -7.32 -9.70
C ILE A 74 0.20 -6.77 -8.32
N GLY A 75 0.03 -5.46 -8.22
CA GLY A 75 -0.27 -4.81 -6.95
C GLY A 75 -0.11 -3.29 -7.02
N ASN A 76 -0.16 -2.67 -5.86
CA ASN A 76 0.03 -1.23 -5.73
C ASN A 76 0.75 -0.85 -4.44
N VAL A 77 1.36 0.34 -4.47
CA VAL A 77 1.83 1.05 -3.29
C VAL A 77 1.11 2.40 -3.20
N TYR A 78 0.71 2.76 -2.00
CA TYR A 78 0.16 4.06 -1.64
C TYR A 78 1.25 4.91 -0.96
N MET A 79 1.36 6.17 -1.37
CA MET A 79 2.30 7.15 -0.82
C MET A 79 1.56 8.47 -0.61
N GLY A 80 0.72 8.52 0.42
CA GLY A 80 -0.14 9.65 0.73
C GLY A 80 0.59 10.76 1.49
N LYS A 81 0.43 12.00 1.03
CA LYS A 81 1.02 13.16 1.70
C LYS A 81 0.35 13.42 3.04
N ARG A 82 1.18 13.79 4.02
CA ARG A 82 0.77 14.22 5.35
C ARG A 82 1.51 15.50 5.73
N ASP A 83 1.09 16.12 6.84
CA ASP A 83 1.76 17.28 7.38
C ASP A 83 3.19 16.96 7.81
N PHE A 84 4.00 17.99 8.03
CA PHE A 84 5.37 17.91 8.54
C PHE A 84 6.32 17.06 7.67
N GLU A 85 6.20 17.19 6.33
CA GLU A 85 7.05 16.49 5.37
C GLU A 85 7.00 14.95 5.53
N ALA A 86 5.85 14.45 5.98
CA ALA A 86 5.61 13.02 6.14
C ALA A 86 4.80 12.43 4.99
N LEU A 87 5.00 11.13 4.78
CA LEU A 87 4.15 10.29 3.92
C LEU A 87 3.58 9.14 4.74
N GLU A 88 2.34 8.78 4.42
CA GLU A 88 1.77 7.50 4.82
C GLU A 88 1.95 6.49 3.69
N MET A 89 2.47 5.32 4.00
CA MET A 89 2.69 4.24 3.04
C MET A 89 1.74 3.08 3.31
N GLY A 90 1.14 2.55 2.25
CA GLY A 90 0.38 1.31 2.25
C GLY A 90 0.67 0.50 1.00
N TYR A 91 0.33 -0.77 1.00
CA TYR A 91 0.54 -1.66 -0.16
C TYR A 91 -0.44 -2.82 -0.15
N VAL A 92 -0.87 -3.21 -1.34
CA VAL A 92 -1.71 -4.40 -1.59
C VAL A 92 -1.17 -5.12 -2.82
N PHE A 93 -0.97 -6.43 -2.71
CA PHE A 93 -0.44 -7.25 -3.80
C PHE A 93 -1.32 -8.46 -4.06
N ASN A 94 -1.43 -8.81 -5.32
CA ASN A 94 -2.06 -10.04 -5.78
C ASN A 94 -1.40 -11.26 -5.13
N ARG A 95 -2.21 -12.12 -4.53
CA ARG A 95 -1.77 -13.32 -3.77
C ARG A 95 -0.87 -14.25 -4.59
N ASN A 96 -1.08 -14.35 -5.90
CA ASN A 96 -0.28 -15.20 -6.78
C ASN A 96 1.20 -14.77 -6.86
N TYR A 97 1.52 -13.58 -6.38
CA TYR A 97 2.87 -12.99 -6.40
C TYR A 97 3.45 -12.77 -5.00
N TRP A 98 2.78 -13.28 -3.95
CA TRP A 98 3.33 -13.22 -2.59
C TRP A 98 4.57 -14.11 -2.46
N GLY A 99 5.45 -13.75 -1.54
CA GLY A 99 6.69 -14.49 -1.28
C GLY A 99 7.79 -14.33 -2.33
N CYS A 100 7.53 -13.58 -3.40
CA CYS A 100 8.51 -13.35 -4.49
C CYS A 100 9.40 -12.12 -4.27
N GLY A 101 9.20 -11.35 -3.19
CA GLY A 101 9.97 -10.15 -2.87
C GLY A 101 9.54 -8.88 -3.61
N TYR A 102 8.49 -8.91 -4.41
CA TYR A 102 8.05 -7.75 -5.20
C TYR A 102 7.58 -6.58 -4.34
N ALA A 103 6.90 -6.84 -3.24
CA ALA A 103 6.49 -5.79 -2.30
C ALA A 103 7.70 -5.09 -1.66
N ALA A 104 8.72 -5.85 -1.25
CA ALA A 104 9.96 -5.28 -0.71
C ALA A 104 10.71 -4.45 -1.75
N GLU A 105 10.83 -4.94 -2.97
CA GLU A 105 11.52 -4.27 -4.08
C GLU A 105 10.84 -2.94 -4.45
N SER A 106 9.51 -2.95 -4.61
CA SER A 106 8.75 -1.74 -4.95
C SER A 106 8.76 -0.70 -3.82
N CYS A 107 8.48 -1.13 -2.58
CA CYS A 107 8.49 -0.21 -1.44
C CYS A 107 9.87 0.41 -1.21
N LYS A 108 10.96 -0.38 -1.31
CA LYS A 108 12.33 0.11 -1.17
C LYS A 108 12.63 1.23 -2.17
N ALA A 109 12.33 1.02 -3.45
CA ALA A 109 12.56 2.02 -4.50
C ALA A 109 11.80 3.32 -4.24
N LEU A 110 10.54 3.24 -3.82
CA LEU A 110 9.72 4.41 -3.53
C LEU A 110 10.16 5.14 -2.25
N ILE A 111 10.60 4.42 -1.21
CA ILE A 111 11.18 4.99 0.01
C ILE A 111 12.45 5.77 -0.31
N GLU A 112 13.37 5.18 -1.07
CA GLU A 112 14.62 5.83 -1.49
C GLU A 112 14.34 7.10 -2.32
N GLN A 113 13.39 7.02 -3.26
CA GLN A 113 12.97 8.19 -4.04
C GLN A 113 12.34 9.28 -3.17
N ALA A 114 11.48 8.91 -2.21
CA ALA A 114 10.85 9.86 -1.30
C ALA A 114 11.89 10.60 -0.44
N PHE A 115 12.83 9.86 0.14
CA PHE A 115 13.88 10.45 0.97
C PHE A 115 14.83 11.33 0.15
N SER A 116 15.21 10.93 -1.06
CA SER A 116 15.99 11.76 -1.99
C SER A 116 15.27 13.05 -2.38
N ASN A 117 13.94 13.05 -2.29
CA ASN A 117 13.10 14.20 -2.55
C ASN A 117 12.83 15.07 -1.30
N GLY A 118 13.50 14.80 -0.18
CA GLY A 118 13.40 15.61 1.03
C GLY A 118 12.22 15.26 1.93
N VAL A 119 11.59 14.10 1.75
CA VAL A 119 10.63 13.59 2.74
C VAL A 119 11.39 13.28 4.02
N HIS A 120 10.89 13.79 5.15
CA HIS A 120 11.51 13.59 6.47
C HIS A 120 11.14 12.23 7.08
N ARG A 121 9.89 11.81 6.90
CA ARG A 121 9.33 10.65 7.60
C ARG A 121 8.37 9.88 6.71
N ILE A 122 8.45 8.56 6.75
CA ILE A 122 7.44 7.66 6.18
C ILE A 122 6.90 6.79 7.30
N TYR A 123 5.57 6.68 7.43
CA TYR A 123 4.95 5.78 8.37
C TYR A 123 3.92 4.88 7.68
N ALA A 124 3.62 3.76 8.31
CA ALA A 124 2.62 2.81 7.85
C ALA A 124 1.84 2.24 9.05
N GLU A 125 0.58 1.97 8.83
CA GLU A 125 -0.30 1.34 9.81
C GLU A 125 -0.66 -0.08 9.35
N CYS A 126 -0.74 -1.01 10.28
CA CYS A 126 -1.17 -2.37 9.97
C CYS A 126 -1.87 -3.05 11.14
N ASP A 127 -2.74 -4.02 10.84
CA ASP A 127 -3.33 -4.92 11.82
C ASP A 127 -2.22 -5.82 12.42
N PRO A 128 -2.11 -5.96 13.75
CA PRO A 128 -1.13 -6.86 14.39
C PRO A 128 -1.18 -8.32 13.91
N ASN A 129 -2.34 -8.78 13.44
CA ASN A 129 -2.51 -10.10 12.88
C ASN A 129 -1.97 -10.24 11.45
N ASN A 130 -1.75 -9.12 10.74
CA ASN A 130 -1.13 -9.09 9.43
C ASN A 130 0.40 -9.22 9.54
N LYS A 131 0.85 -10.43 9.91
CA LYS A 131 2.28 -10.71 10.16
C LYS A 131 3.17 -10.46 8.95
N SER A 132 2.66 -10.70 7.74
CA SER A 132 3.42 -10.45 6.51
C SER A 132 3.68 -8.96 6.31
N SER A 133 2.71 -8.10 6.65
CA SER A 133 2.85 -6.65 6.51
C SER A 133 3.91 -6.08 7.47
N TRP A 134 3.78 -6.31 8.79
CA TRP A 134 4.74 -5.71 9.71
C TRP A 134 6.15 -6.31 9.61
N LYS A 135 6.29 -7.60 9.24
CA LYS A 135 7.60 -8.18 8.95
C LYS A 135 8.27 -7.52 7.74
N LEU A 136 7.49 -7.18 6.70
CA LEU A 136 7.99 -6.43 5.56
C LEU A 136 8.47 -5.04 5.98
N LEU A 137 7.69 -4.33 6.80
CA LEU A 137 8.08 -3.01 7.33
C LEU A 137 9.39 -3.08 8.12
N GLU A 138 9.54 -4.07 9.01
CA GLU A 138 10.78 -4.30 9.76
C GLU A 138 11.97 -4.60 8.83
N ALA A 139 11.77 -5.45 7.80
CA ALA A 139 12.79 -5.75 6.81
C ALA A 139 13.21 -4.53 5.97
N LEU A 140 12.30 -3.55 5.78
CA LEU A 140 12.59 -2.26 5.14
C LEU A 140 13.22 -1.23 6.09
N GLY A 141 13.46 -1.60 7.35
CA GLY A 141 14.10 -0.75 8.35
C GLY A 141 13.15 0.20 9.07
N PHE A 142 11.85 -0.05 9.04
CA PHE A 142 10.88 0.67 9.87
C PHE A 142 10.96 0.18 11.31
N GLN A 143 10.73 1.07 12.25
CA GLN A 143 10.62 0.77 13.67
C GLN A 143 9.17 0.92 14.13
N ARG A 144 8.70 0.00 14.96
CA ARG A 144 7.37 0.12 15.55
C ARG A 144 7.38 1.19 16.65
N GLU A 145 6.57 2.22 16.45
CA GLU A 145 6.48 3.34 17.39
C GLU A 145 5.25 3.26 18.30
N ALA A 146 4.18 2.58 17.84
CA ALA A 146 2.97 2.48 18.63
C ALA A 146 2.22 1.15 18.42
N HIS A 147 1.46 0.78 19.46
CA HIS A 147 0.42 -0.23 19.45
C HIS A 147 -0.85 0.40 20.03
N PHE A 148 -1.76 0.79 19.15
CA PHE A 148 -3.07 1.28 19.56
C PHE A 148 -4.02 0.11 19.79
N ARG A 149 -4.61 0.04 20.96
CA ARG A 149 -5.51 -1.05 21.34
C ARG A 149 -6.95 -0.65 21.05
N LYS A 150 -7.67 -1.49 20.29
CA LYS A 150 -9.10 -1.30 19.98
C LYS A 150 -9.44 0.11 19.50
N ASN A 151 -8.61 0.66 18.62
CA ASN A 151 -8.70 2.06 18.18
C ASN A 151 -9.52 2.24 16.90
N VAL A 152 -9.78 1.17 16.15
CA VAL A 152 -10.49 1.23 14.86
C VAL A 152 -11.41 0.01 14.71
N TYR A 153 -12.49 0.17 13.94
CA TYR A 153 -13.29 -0.93 13.43
C TYR A 153 -13.69 -0.63 11.98
N PHE A 154 -13.75 -1.66 11.16
CA PHE A 154 -14.24 -1.57 9.78
C PHE A 154 -15.60 -2.24 9.63
N TRP A 155 -15.90 -3.19 10.50
CA TRP A 155 -17.08 -4.02 10.45
C TRP A 155 -17.80 -4.04 11.79
N LYS A 156 -19.09 -4.39 11.72
CA LYS A 156 -19.92 -4.70 12.88
C LYS A 156 -20.35 -6.17 12.85
N ASP A 157 -20.64 -6.74 13.99
CA ASP A 157 -21.20 -8.07 14.12
C ASP A 157 -22.73 -8.09 13.80
N GLU A 158 -23.35 -9.28 13.88
CA GLU A 158 -24.79 -9.46 13.62
C GLU A 158 -25.68 -8.67 14.60
N ALA A 159 -25.16 -8.26 15.75
CA ALA A 159 -25.86 -7.43 16.73
C ALA A 159 -25.51 -5.93 16.58
N GLU A 160 -25.00 -5.48 15.42
CA GLU A 160 -24.62 -4.10 15.11
C GLU A 160 -23.51 -3.54 16.03
N ARG A 161 -22.73 -4.38 16.70
CA ARG A 161 -21.65 -3.96 17.59
C ARG A 161 -20.34 -3.89 16.82
N PRO A 162 -19.51 -2.83 17.04
CA PRO A 162 -18.20 -2.70 16.41
C PRO A 162 -17.29 -3.90 16.69
N ILE A 163 -16.66 -4.45 15.66
CA ILE A 163 -15.60 -5.45 15.78
C ILE A 163 -14.26 -4.68 15.87
N TRP A 164 -13.90 -4.35 17.10
CA TRP A 164 -12.70 -3.55 17.37
C TRP A 164 -11.40 -4.25 16.99
N LYS A 165 -10.50 -3.50 16.40
CA LYS A 165 -9.17 -3.93 15.99
C LYS A 165 -8.10 -3.06 16.64
N ASP A 166 -6.94 -3.66 16.82
CA ASP A 166 -5.72 -2.96 17.20
C ASP A 166 -4.98 -2.47 15.94
N THR A 167 -4.12 -1.47 16.11
CA THR A 167 -3.26 -0.95 15.05
C THR A 167 -1.82 -0.89 15.52
N TYR A 168 -0.88 -1.45 14.75
CA TYR A 168 0.55 -1.13 14.85
C TYR A 168 0.87 0.08 13.97
N VAL A 169 1.68 0.99 14.49
CA VAL A 169 2.25 2.10 13.73
C VAL A 169 3.75 1.89 13.61
N TYR A 170 4.23 1.86 12.41
CA TYR A 170 5.65 1.75 12.06
C TYR A 170 6.10 3.00 11.34
N ALA A 171 7.34 3.44 11.59
CA ALA A 171 7.89 4.60 10.90
C ALA A 171 9.37 4.42 10.57
N LYS A 172 9.79 5.13 9.53
CA LYS A 172 11.19 5.27 9.12
C LYS A 172 11.50 6.73 8.88
N LEU A 173 12.59 7.19 9.47
CA LEU A 173 13.10 8.56 9.31
C LEU A 173 14.14 8.60 8.19
N ASN A 174 14.28 9.77 7.59
CA ASN A 174 15.35 10.07 6.65
C ASN A 174 16.59 10.49 7.44
N ASP A 175 17.66 9.71 7.38
CA ASP A 175 18.89 9.98 8.10
C ASP A 175 19.63 11.26 7.63
N ASN A 176 19.18 11.85 6.52
CA ASN A 176 19.77 13.05 5.91
C ASN A 176 19.00 14.35 6.19
N THR A 177 17.99 14.32 7.06
CA THR A 177 17.16 15.50 7.39
C THR A 177 17.15 15.83 8.88
#